data_2b200eb97e58af0c6433f1a92599366c
#
_entry.id   2b200eb97e58af0c6433f1a92599366c
#
_cell.length_a   1.000
_cell.length_b   1.000
_cell.length_c   1.000
_cell.angle_alpha   90.00
_cell.angle_beta   90.00
_cell.angle_gamma   90.00
#
_symmetry.space_group_name_H-M   'P 1'
#
loop_
_entity.id
_entity.type
_entity.pdbx_description
1 polymer ?
#
loop_
_entity_poly.entity_id
_entity_poly.type
_entity_poly.pdbx_seq_one_letter_code
_entity_poly.pdbx_strand_id
1 'polypeptide(L)'
;MSKQQELLERIQAEFQPYFATVENESHMHSSGRGADSHFKLVIVSDAFEGMRKVQRHQKLYQLFADDLKNGIHALALHLYTKNEWESLGKAFPKSPNCLGVGQ
;
A
#
# COMPACT_ATOMS: atom_id res chain seq x y z
N MET A 1 -13.16 -7.26 -10.49
CA MET A 1 -12.13 -7.05 -9.47
C MET A 1 -12.06 -5.57 -9.11
N SER A 2 -11.99 -5.28 -7.82
CA SER A 2 -11.94 -3.89 -7.40
C SER A 2 -10.56 -3.28 -7.65
N LYS A 3 -10.52 -1.97 -7.69
CA LYS A 3 -9.23 -1.28 -7.83
C LYS A 3 -8.32 -1.61 -6.65
N GLN A 4 -8.89 -1.69 -5.45
CA GLN A 4 -8.13 -2.06 -4.26
C GLN A 4 -7.46 -3.41 -4.43
N GLN A 5 -8.19 -4.39 -4.90
CA GLN A 5 -7.66 -5.73 -5.11
C GLN A 5 -6.60 -5.75 -6.21
N GLU A 6 -6.86 -5.00 -7.26
CA GLU A 6 -5.92 -4.89 -8.36
C GLU A 6 -4.57 -4.32 -7.92
N LEU A 7 -4.62 -3.26 -7.12
CA LEU A 7 -3.40 -2.66 -6.60
C LEU A 7 -2.64 -3.63 -5.71
N LEU A 8 -3.37 -4.34 -4.86
CA LEU A 8 -2.75 -5.29 -3.95
C LEU A 8 -2.05 -6.41 -4.72
N GLU A 9 -2.70 -6.93 -5.75
CA GLU A 9 -2.10 -8.00 -6.53
C GLU A 9 -0.83 -7.55 -7.23
N ARG A 10 -0.81 -6.32 -7.72
CA ARG A 10 0.38 -5.80 -8.37
C ARG A 10 1.51 -5.61 -7.36
N ILE A 11 1.19 -5.18 -6.15
CA ILE A 11 2.18 -5.04 -5.10
C ILE A 11 2.77 -6.41 -4.74
N GLN A 12 1.92 -7.41 -4.64
CA GLN A 12 2.38 -8.75 -4.29
C GLN A 12 3.29 -9.31 -5.38
N ALA A 13 2.96 -9.07 -6.62
CA ALA A 13 3.77 -9.57 -7.73
C ALA A 13 5.10 -8.84 -7.82
N GLU A 14 5.11 -7.54 -7.57
CA GLU A 14 6.30 -6.74 -7.74
C GLU A 14 7.28 -6.85 -6.57
N PHE A 15 6.76 -6.87 -5.35
CA PHE A 15 7.60 -6.76 -4.16
C PHE A 15 7.68 -8.03 -3.34
N GLN A 16 6.78 -8.96 -3.55
CA GLN A 16 6.70 -10.19 -2.75
C GLN A 16 6.80 -9.87 -1.25
N PRO A 17 5.90 -9.04 -0.74
CA PRO A 17 6.05 -8.50 0.60
C PRO A 17 5.76 -9.53 1.68
N TYR A 18 6.33 -9.30 2.85
CA TYR A 18 5.93 -10.04 4.04
C TYR A 18 4.53 -9.66 4.46
N PHE A 19 4.15 -8.42 4.22
CA PHE A 19 2.86 -7.89 4.59
C PHE A 19 2.54 -6.72 3.70
N ALA A 20 1.30 -6.66 3.24
CA ALA A 20 0.86 -5.53 2.44
C ALA A 20 -0.62 -5.33 2.62
N THR A 21 -1.02 -4.07 2.72
CA THR A 21 -2.43 -3.72 2.73
C THR A 21 -2.69 -2.57 1.78
N VAL A 22 -3.87 -2.55 1.23
CA VAL A 22 -4.36 -1.44 0.43
C VAL A 22 -5.72 -1.07 0.99
N GLU A 23 -5.83 0.15 1.48
CA GLU A 23 -7.08 0.64 2.04
C GLU A 23 -7.63 1.75 1.16
N ASN A 24 -8.90 1.68 0.87
CA ASN A 24 -9.57 2.72 0.10
C ASN A 24 -10.04 3.80 1.07
N GLU A 25 -9.42 4.95 1.01
CA GLU A 25 -9.74 6.05 1.91
C GLU A 25 -10.55 7.14 1.22
N SER A 26 -11.09 6.85 0.05
CA SER A 26 -11.84 7.85 -0.69
C SER A 26 -13.03 8.38 0.10
N HIS A 27 -13.63 7.53 0.90
CA HIS A 27 -14.80 7.93 1.69
C HIS A 27 -14.47 8.92 2.80
N MET A 28 -13.20 9.09 3.12
CA MET A 28 -12.78 10.02 4.15
C MET A 28 -12.67 11.45 3.63
N HIS A 29 -12.92 11.62 2.36
CA HIS A 29 -12.85 12.95 1.75
C HIS A 29 -14.24 13.38 1.34
N SER A 30 -14.55 14.62 1.58
CA SER A 30 -15.91 15.10 1.36
C SER A 30 -16.21 15.48 -0.08
N SER A 31 -15.29 15.23 -0.98
CA SER A 31 -15.52 15.62 -2.36
C SER A 31 -16.70 14.90 -2.99
N GLY A 32 -17.02 13.73 -2.48
CA GLY A 32 -18.17 13.00 -2.97
C GLY A 32 -17.99 12.40 -4.34
N ARG A 33 -16.79 12.33 -4.82
CA ARG A 33 -16.59 11.77 -6.15
C ARG A 33 -15.42 10.82 -6.13
N GLY A 34 -15.38 9.93 -7.10
CA GLY A 34 -14.26 9.07 -7.25
C GLY A 34 -14.08 8.12 -6.09
N ALA A 35 -14.98 7.18 -5.97
CA ALA A 35 -14.94 6.23 -4.86
C ALA A 35 -13.60 5.51 -4.77
N ASP A 36 -12.82 5.46 -5.83
CA ASP A 36 -11.54 4.76 -5.85
C ASP A 36 -10.41 5.71 -6.17
N SER A 37 -10.39 6.87 -5.55
CA SER A 37 -9.41 7.90 -5.89
C SER A 37 -8.30 8.10 -4.86
N HIS A 38 -8.49 7.63 -3.64
CA HIS A 38 -7.50 7.81 -2.58
C HIS A 38 -7.26 6.47 -1.88
N PHE A 39 -5.99 6.06 -1.85
CA PHE A 39 -5.64 4.78 -1.25
C PHE A 39 -4.48 4.93 -0.29
N LYS A 40 -4.51 4.12 0.75
CA LYS A 40 -3.40 4.02 1.69
C LYS A 40 -2.76 2.65 1.53
N LEU A 41 -1.47 2.65 1.28
CA LEU A 41 -0.72 1.42 1.07
C LEU A 41 0.28 1.24 2.20
N VAL A 42 0.28 0.07 2.82
CA VAL A 42 1.31 -0.33 3.77
C VAL A 42 2.00 -1.55 3.19
N ILE A 43 3.29 -1.46 2.96
CA ILE A 43 4.05 -2.55 2.34
C ILE A 43 5.32 -2.79 3.13
N VAL A 44 5.53 -4.03 3.53
CA VAL A 44 6.74 -4.46 4.23
C VAL A 44 7.45 -5.46 3.35
N SER A 45 8.61 -5.10 2.82
CA SER A 45 9.30 -5.94 1.86
C SER A 45 10.79 -5.71 1.89
N ASP A 46 11.54 -6.78 1.69
CA ASP A 46 13.00 -6.67 1.56
C ASP A 46 13.40 -5.95 0.28
N ALA A 47 12.48 -5.78 -0.65
CA ALA A 47 12.78 -5.02 -1.86
C ALA A 47 13.18 -3.58 -1.55
N PHE A 48 12.83 -3.09 -0.37
CA PHE A 48 13.17 -1.73 0.03
C PHE A 48 14.50 -1.62 0.76
N GLU A 49 15.20 -2.73 0.97
CA GLU A 49 16.50 -2.69 1.61
C GLU A 49 17.47 -1.85 0.79
N GLY A 50 18.20 -0.99 1.48
CA GLY A 50 19.16 -0.14 0.80
C GLY A 50 18.57 1.05 0.09
N MET A 51 17.26 1.22 0.12
CA MET A 51 16.60 2.33 -0.53
C MET A 51 16.20 3.40 0.49
N ARG A 52 16.43 4.64 0.11
CA ARG A 52 15.94 5.76 0.92
C ARG A 52 14.43 5.87 0.77
N LYS A 53 13.81 6.56 1.71
CA LYS A 53 12.36 6.68 1.69
C LYS A 53 11.85 7.34 0.40
N VAL A 54 12.55 8.35 -0.08
CA VAL A 54 12.13 9.00 -1.31
C VAL A 54 12.21 8.05 -2.50
N GLN A 55 13.23 7.18 -2.51
CA GLN A 55 13.37 6.21 -3.59
C GLN A 55 12.25 5.18 -3.56
N ARG A 56 11.85 4.77 -2.36
CA ARG A 56 10.74 3.82 -2.22
C ARG A 56 9.46 4.43 -2.77
N HIS A 57 9.20 5.69 -2.43
CA HIS A 57 8.02 6.38 -2.92
C HIS A 57 8.06 6.51 -4.45
N GLN A 58 9.20 6.86 -5.00
CA GLN A 58 9.33 6.97 -6.44
C GLN A 58 9.05 5.65 -7.13
N LYS A 59 9.51 4.55 -6.54
CA LYS A 59 9.28 3.25 -7.12
C LYS A 59 7.80 2.93 -7.19
N LEU A 60 7.06 3.24 -6.14
CA LEU A 60 5.63 3.01 -6.13
C LEU A 60 4.90 3.93 -7.10
N TYR A 61 5.29 5.19 -7.18
CA TYR A 61 4.66 6.09 -8.13
C TYR A 61 4.95 5.68 -9.56
N GLN A 62 6.11 5.10 -9.83
CA GLN A 62 6.39 4.57 -11.15
C GLN A 62 5.54 3.36 -11.46
N LEU A 63 5.38 2.48 -10.49
CA LEU A 63 4.59 1.27 -10.68
C LEU A 63 3.13 1.62 -10.99
N PHE A 64 2.61 2.64 -10.34
CA PHE A 64 1.22 3.02 -10.51
C PHE A 64 1.03 4.30 -11.31
N ALA A 65 2.00 4.63 -12.16
CA ALA A 65 1.94 5.88 -12.91
C ALA A 65 0.69 6.00 -13.76
N ASP A 66 0.30 4.90 -14.42
CA ASP A 66 -0.89 4.93 -15.26
C ASP A 66 -2.15 5.11 -14.43
N ASP A 67 -2.19 4.47 -13.27
CA ASP A 67 -3.35 4.60 -12.39
C ASP A 67 -3.47 6.01 -11.84
N LEU A 68 -2.35 6.64 -11.56
CA LEU A 68 -2.36 8.02 -11.09
C LEU A 68 -2.84 8.99 -12.15
N LYS A 69 -2.62 8.67 -13.41
CA LYS A 69 -3.14 9.48 -14.50
C LYS A 69 -4.61 9.24 -14.73
N ASN A 70 -5.10 8.04 -14.43
CA ASN A 70 -6.40 7.60 -14.90
C ASN A 70 -7.44 7.43 -13.81
N GLY A 71 -7.25 8.01 -12.65
CA GLY A 71 -8.31 7.93 -11.66
C GLY A 71 -7.88 8.06 -10.23
N ILE A 72 -6.69 7.60 -9.90
CA ILE A 72 -6.21 7.71 -8.52
C ILE A 72 -5.63 9.10 -8.34
N HIS A 73 -6.13 9.83 -7.34
CA HIS A 73 -5.65 11.17 -7.05
C HIS A 73 -4.47 11.15 -6.09
N ALA A 74 -4.46 10.23 -5.15
CA ALA A 74 -3.43 10.24 -4.13
C ALA A 74 -3.16 8.84 -3.60
N LEU A 75 -1.90 8.60 -3.28
CA LEU A 75 -1.47 7.38 -2.60
C LEU A 75 -0.75 7.79 -1.33
N ALA A 76 -1.24 7.32 -0.19
CA ALA A 76 -0.52 7.47 1.07
C ALA A 76 0.32 6.23 1.24
N LEU A 77 1.63 6.39 1.23
CA LEU A 77 2.56 5.26 1.19
C LEU A 77 3.28 5.10 2.51
N HIS A 78 3.22 3.90 3.05
CA HIS A 78 3.95 3.51 4.25
C HIS A 78 4.78 2.28 3.89
N LEU A 79 6.05 2.49 3.62
CA LEU A 79 6.91 1.48 3.01
C LEU A 79 8.06 1.16 3.95
N TYR A 80 8.18 -0.11 4.31
CA TYR A 80 9.14 -0.55 5.31
C TYR A 80 9.90 -1.79 4.85
N THR A 81 11.14 -1.93 5.34
CA THR A 81 11.77 -3.24 5.31
C THR A 81 11.24 -4.04 6.51
N LYS A 82 11.52 -5.33 6.51
CA LYS A 82 11.12 -6.17 7.63
C LYS A 82 11.70 -5.69 8.95
N ASN A 83 13.00 -5.33 8.93
CA ASN A 83 13.66 -4.86 10.14
C ASN A 83 13.04 -3.57 10.65
N GLU A 84 12.72 -2.66 9.75
CA GLU A 84 12.09 -1.40 10.16
C GLU A 84 10.73 -1.64 10.77
N TRP A 85 9.97 -2.54 10.17
CA TRP A 85 8.64 -2.86 10.67
C TRP A 85 8.71 -3.43 12.08
N GLU A 86 9.64 -4.35 12.31
CA GLU A 86 9.81 -4.96 13.61
C GLU A 86 10.33 -3.96 14.64
N SER A 87 11.18 -3.05 14.21
CA SER A 87 11.70 -2.01 15.09
C SER A 87 10.61 -1.07 15.60
N LEU A 88 9.54 -0.94 14.86
CA LEU A 88 8.42 -0.12 15.29
C LEU A 88 7.51 -0.84 16.27
N GLY A 89 7.85 -2.08 16.63
CA GLY A 89 7.02 -2.84 17.54
C GLY A 89 5.81 -3.46 16.88
N LYS A 90 5.79 -3.50 15.57
CA LYS A 90 4.66 -4.05 14.85
C LYS A 90 4.91 -5.49 14.49
N ALA A 91 3.84 -6.25 14.39
CA ALA A 91 3.93 -7.67 14.07
C ALA A 91 3.09 -7.97 12.84
N PHE A 92 3.38 -9.10 12.21
CA PHE A 92 2.60 -9.53 11.08
C PHE A 92 1.33 -10.22 11.56
N PRO A 93 0.21 -10.00 10.89
CA PRO A 93 -1.02 -10.71 11.23
C PRO A 93 -0.83 -12.20 11.02
N LYS A 94 -1.44 -12.98 11.90
CA LYS A 94 -1.32 -14.43 11.79
C LYS A 94 -2.19 -15.00 10.70
N SER A 95 -3.27 -14.32 10.37
CA SER A 95 -4.12 -14.75 9.27
C SER A 95 -4.81 -13.53 8.71
N PRO A 96 -5.18 -13.62 7.44
CA PRO A 96 -5.89 -12.51 6.82
C PRO A 96 -7.20 -12.15 7.49
N ASN A 97 -7.84 -13.13 8.08
CA ASN A 97 -9.10 -12.87 8.74
C ASN A 97 -8.97 -11.96 9.93
N CYS A 98 -7.85 -12.04 10.59
CA CYS A 98 -7.63 -11.14 11.72
C CYS A 98 -7.58 -9.70 11.30
N LEU A 99 -7.20 -9.47 10.08
CA LEU A 99 -7.15 -8.11 9.60
C LEU A 99 -8.53 -7.52 9.48
N GLY A 100 -9.46 -8.30 9.00
CA GLY A 100 -10.81 -7.82 8.82
C GLY A 100 -11.50 -7.53 10.12
N VAL A 101 -11.08 -8.22 11.15
CA VAL A 101 -11.73 -8.07 12.44
C VAL A 101 -11.04 -7.03 13.28
N GLY A 102 -9.83 -7.02 13.15
CA GLY A 102 -9.00 -6.25 13.99
C GLY A 102 -8.99 -4.88 13.78
N GLN A 103 -9.56 -4.64 13.02
CA GLN A 103 -9.39 -3.42 13.02
C GLN A 103 -10.19 -2.68 13.41
#